data_5126e3388895866f4125a6f52ad2b662
#
_entry.id   5126e3388895866f4125a6f52ad2b662
#
_cell.length_a   1.000
_cell.length_b   1.000
_cell.length_c   1.000
_cell.angle_alpha   90.00
_cell.angle_beta   90.00
_cell.angle_gamma   90.00
#
_symmetry.space_group_name_H-M   'P 1'
#
loop_
_entity.id
_entity.type
_entity.pdbx_description
1 polymer ?
#
loop_
_entity_poly.entity_id
_entity_poly.type
_entity_poly.pdbx_seq_one_letter_code
_entity_poly.pdbx_strand_id
1 'polypeptide(L)'
;MPETKVRVRYAPSPTGEPHVGNIRTALFDWLFARQTGGDFIIRVEDTDQARRVDGAIELQKESLKWLKLDWDEGLGENGGSGPYVQSERLDYYENAVSRLLTIGAAYKCFCTSERLESLRQIQKQQKLSRLGYDCLLYTSPSPRD
;
A
#
# COMPACT_ATOMS: atom_id res chain seq x y z
N MET A 1 31.12 2.77 4.10
CA MET A 1 29.74 2.73 4.62
C MET A 1 29.27 1.29 4.48
N PRO A 2 28.57 0.68 5.46
CA PRO A 2 28.03 -0.64 5.22
C PRO A 2 27.07 -0.56 4.03
N GLU A 3 27.27 -1.39 3.02
CA GLU A 3 26.32 -1.51 1.92
C GLU A 3 24.98 -1.94 2.51
N THR A 4 24.00 -1.07 2.40
CA THR A 4 22.63 -1.41 2.82
C THR A 4 22.10 -2.45 1.85
N LYS A 5 21.82 -3.65 2.34
CA LYS A 5 21.21 -4.73 1.57
C LYS A 5 19.93 -4.24 0.88
N VAL A 6 19.80 -4.49 -0.39
CA VAL A 6 18.59 -4.15 -1.15
C VAL A 6 17.40 -4.90 -0.58
N ARG A 7 16.27 -4.21 -0.40
CA ARG A 7 15.00 -4.80 0.06
C ARG A 7 13.88 -4.30 -0.84
N VAL A 8 13.20 -5.20 -1.50
CA VAL A 8 12.07 -4.91 -2.38
C VAL A 8 10.79 -5.53 -1.85
N ARG A 9 9.65 -4.95 -2.18
CA ARG A 9 8.37 -5.37 -1.58
C ARG A 9 7.28 -5.51 -2.63
N TYR A 10 6.79 -6.71 -2.78
CA TYR A 10 5.51 -6.98 -3.44
C TYR A 10 4.35 -6.74 -2.45
N ALA A 11 3.34 -5.99 -2.88
CA ALA A 11 2.25 -5.51 -2.04
C ALA A 11 0.87 -5.91 -2.60
N PRO A 12 0.50 -7.19 -2.57
CA PRO A 12 -0.79 -7.62 -3.09
C PRO A 12 -1.95 -7.15 -2.22
N SER A 13 -3.04 -6.72 -2.86
CA SER A 13 -4.34 -6.51 -2.19
C SER A 13 -5.18 -7.77 -2.31
N PRO A 14 -5.81 -8.26 -1.23
CA PRO A 14 -6.59 -9.50 -1.23
C PRO A 14 -8.02 -9.28 -1.75
N THR A 15 -8.16 -8.65 -2.92
CA THR A 15 -9.45 -8.27 -3.52
C THR A 15 -9.90 -9.21 -4.64
N GLY A 16 -9.28 -10.39 -4.76
CA GLY A 16 -9.62 -11.40 -5.74
C GLY A 16 -8.42 -12.24 -6.15
N GLU A 17 -8.59 -12.96 -7.25
CA GLU A 17 -7.54 -13.80 -7.81
C GLU A 17 -6.37 -12.96 -8.35
N PRO A 18 -5.12 -13.46 -8.22
CA PRO A 18 -3.98 -12.81 -8.81
C PRO A 18 -4.09 -12.85 -10.35
N HIS A 19 -3.87 -11.72 -10.98
CA HIS A 19 -3.82 -11.66 -12.44
C HIS A 19 -2.37 -11.39 -12.92
N VAL A 20 -2.14 -11.61 -14.22
CA VAL A 20 -0.80 -11.52 -14.82
C VAL A 20 -0.08 -10.20 -14.53
N GLY A 21 -0.81 -9.08 -14.40
CA GLY A 21 -0.22 -7.79 -14.05
C GLY A 21 0.39 -7.76 -12.65
N ASN A 22 -0.30 -8.35 -11.67
CA ASN A 22 0.19 -8.44 -10.29
C ASN A 22 1.42 -9.38 -10.22
N ILE A 23 1.33 -10.53 -10.86
CA ILE A 23 2.42 -11.51 -10.91
C ILE A 23 3.65 -10.94 -11.63
N ARG A 24 3.45 -10.18 -12.71
CA ARG A 24 4.55 -9.48 -13.38
C ARG A 24 5.30 -8.56 -12.43
N THR A 25 4.61 -7.80 -11.61
CA THR A 25 5.25 -6.92 -10.61
C THR A 25 6.07 -7.75 -9.62
N ALA A 26 5.49 -8.82 -9.06
CA ALA A 26 6.19 -9.73 -8.17
C ALA A 26 7.45 -10.33 -8.82
N LEU A 27 7.37 -10.73 -10.09
CA LEU A 27 8.51 -11.28 -10.83
C LEU A 27 9.65 -10.26 -10.98
N PHE A 28 9.34 -9.02 -11.33
CA PHE A 28 10.37 -7.97 -11.45
C PHE A 28 11.05 -7.68 -10.11
N ASP A 29 10.28 -7.58 -9.04
CA ASP A 29 10.82 -7.38 -7.69
C ASP A 29 11.70 -8.57 -7.28
N TRP A 30 11.24 -9.79 -7.53
CA TRP A 30 11.99 -11.00 -7.23
C TRP A 30 13.32 -11.07 -8.00
N LEU A 31 13.28 -10.83 -9.32
CA LEU A 31 14.48 -10.82 -10.16
C LEU A 31 15.50 -9.79 -9.68
N PHE A 32 15.04 -8.58 -9.33
CA PHE A 32 15.91 -7.54 -8.83
C PHE A 32 16.53 -7.91 -7.47
N ALA A 33 15.73 -8.46 -6.55
CA ALA A 33 16.25 -8.96 -5.28
C ALA A 33 17.33 -10.04 -5.51
N ARG A 34 17.04 -11.05 -6.35
CA ARG A 34 18.00 -12.13 -6.62
C ARG A 34 19.26 -11.64 -7.32
N GLN A 35 19.15 -10.72 -8.25
CA GLN A 35 20.30 -10.12 -8.94
C GLN A 35 21.22 -9.34 -7.99
N THR A 36 20.64 -8.66 -7.00
CA THR A 36 21.40 -7.79 -6.07
C THR A 36 21.80 -8.49 -4.77
N GLY A 37 21.46 -9.77 -4.57
CA GLY A 37 21.62 -10.44 -3.28
C GLY A 37 20.74 -9.85 -2.17
N GLY A 38 19.66 -9.18 -2.56
CA GLY A 38 18.72 -8.51 -1.69
C GLY A 38 17.61 -9.43 -1.14
N ASP A 39 16.65 -8.84 -0.43
CA ASP A 39 15.47 -9.51 0.10
C ASP A 39 14.23 -9.19 -0.71
N PHE A 40 13.45 -10.22 -1.06
CA PHE A 40 12.12 -10.10 -1.62
C PHE A 40 11.08 -10.30 -0.53
N ILE A 41 10.26 -9.27 -0.29
CA ILE A 41 9.33 -9.19 0.83
C ILE A 41 7.90 -9.22 0.30
N ILE A 42 7.00 -9.94 0.98
CA ILE A 42 5.56 -9.90 0.71
C ILE A 42 4.86 -9.26 1.89
N ARG A 43 4.15 -8.14 1.64
CA ARG A 43 3.28 -7.52 2.61
C ARG A 43 1.91 -7.24 2.00
N VAL A 44 0.91 -7.95 2.50
CA VAL A 44 -0.48 -7.80 2.08
C VAL A 44 -1.01 -6.42 2.45
N GLU A 45 -1.61 -5.72 1.50
CA GLU A 45 -2.27 -4.44 1.70
C GLU A 45 -3.79 -4.60 1.60
N ASP A 46 -4.39 -4.89 2.72
CA ASP A 46 -5.82 -5.17 2.90
C ASP A 46 -6.61 -3.93 3.37
N THR A 47 -6.24 -2.75 2.88
CA THR A 47 -6.91 -1.47 3.23
C THR A 47 -8.38 -1.44 2.82
N ASP A 48 -8.73 -2.10 1.72
CA ASP A 48 -10.10 -2.16 1.23
C ASP A 48 -10.80 -3.40 1.78
N GLN A 49 -11.23 -3.31 3.04
CA GLN A 49 -11.92 -4.40 3.73
C GLN A 49 -13.25 -4.77 3.06
N ALA A 50 -13.91 -3.83 2.38
CA ALA A 50 -15.18 -4.07 1.70
C ALA A 50 -15.04 -4.97 0.47
N ARG A 51 -13.85 -4.99 -0.15
CA ARG A 51 -13.53 -5.84 -1.32
C ARG A 51 -12.65 -7.03 -0.99
N ARG A 52 -12.37 -7.26 0.28
CA ARG A 52 -11.60 -8.44 0.70
C ARG A 52 -12.34 -9.72 0.31
N VAL A 53 -11.62 -10.66 -0.31
CA VAL A 53 -12.11 -11.97 -0.70
C VAL A 53 -11.43 -13.02 0.18
N ASP A 54 -12.24 -13.89 0.79
CA ASP A 54 -11.71 -14.99 1.60
C ASP A 54 -10.86 -15.94 0.75
N GLY A 55 -9.74 -16.37 1.31
CA GLY A 55 -8.78 -17.25 0.59
C GLY A 55 -7.87 -16.53 -0.42
N ALA A 56 -8.09 -15.23 -0.71
CA ALA A 56 -7.27 -14.52 -1.69
C ALA A 56 -5.78 -14.44 -1.31
N ILE A 57 -5.47 -14.37 -0.02
CA ILE A 57 -4.07 -14.35 0.47
C ILE A 57 -3.40 -15.70 0.18
N GLU A 58 -4.08 -16.80 0.47
CA GLU A 58 -3.59 -18.16 0.21
C GLU A 58 -3.38 -18.38 -1.28
N LEU A 59 -4.32 -17.95 -2.09
CA LEU A 59 -4.22 -18.06 -3.56
C LEU A 59 -3.03 -17.25 -4.10
N GLN A 60 -2.75 -16.07 -3.55
CA GLN A 60 -1.55 -15.30 -3.87
C GLN A 60 -0.27 -16.09 -3.53
N LYS A 61 -0.20 -16.67 -2.33
CA LYS A 61 0.95 -17.49 -1.91
C LYS A 61 1.15 -18.71 -2.81
N GLU A 62 0.08 -19.43 -3.11
CA GLU A 62 0.11 -20.60 -3.99
C GLU A 62 0.58 -20.24 -5.40
N SER A 63 0.11 -19.12 -5.95
CA SER A 63 0.52 -18.64 -7.27
C SER A 63 2.00 -18.32 -7.32
N LEU A 64 2.55 -17.66 -6.30
CA LEU A 64 3.98 -17.37 -6.21
C LEU A 64 4.81 -18.66 -6.06
N LYS A 65 4.36 -19.60 -5.22
CA LYS A 65 5.02 -20.89 -5.06
C LYS A 65 5.01 -21.71 -6.35
N TRP A 66 3.89 -21.72 -7.06
CA TRP A 66 3.79 -22.41 -8.35
C TRP A 66 4.78 -21.85 -9.38
N LEU A 67 4.99 -20.53 -9.37
CA LEU A 67 5.97 -19.84 -10.21
C LEU A 67 7.41 -19.93 -9.68
N LYS A 68 7.63 -20.57 -8.52
CA LYS A 68 8.92 -20.66 -7.83
C LYS A 68 9.51 -19.28 -7.47
N LEU A 69 8.66 -18.32 -7.18
CA LEU A 69 9.02 -17.00 -6.65
C LEU A 69 9.00 -17.07 -5.12
N ASP A 70 10.04 -17.64 -4.55
CA ASP A 70 10.26 -17.72 -3.10
C ASP A 70 10.55 -16.35 -2.51
N TRP A 71 10.07 -16.10 -1.29
CA TRP A 71 10.27 -14.83 -0.59
C TRP A 71 11.07 -15.03 0.69
N ASP A 72 11.80 -13.98 1.07
CA ASP A 72 12.72 -14.02 2.20
C ASP A 72 12.06 -13.52 3.47
N GLU A 73 11.00 -12.69 3.35
CA GLU A 73 10.31 -12.07 4.47
C GLU A 73 8.83 -11.84 4.12
N GLY A 74 7.93 -12.03 5.07
CA GLY A 74 6.49 -11.81 4.85
C GLY A 74 5.63 -12.96 5.31
N LEU A 75 4.59 -13.27 4.57
CA LEU A 75 3.55 -14.25 4.92
C LEU A 75 4.09 -15.65 5.28
N GLY A 76 4.27 -15.89 6.57
CA GLY A 76 4.81 -17.16 7.10
C GLY A 76 6.32 -17.18 7.29
N GLU A 77 7.05 -16.17 6.78
CA GLU A 77 8.48 -16.01 6.97
C GLU A 77 8.76 -14.77 7.82
N ASN A 78 9.45 -14.95 8.95
CA ASN A 78 9.74 -13.90 9.90
C ASN A 78 11.06 -13.21 9.61
N GLY A 79 11.01 -12.00 9.04
CA GLY A 79 12.18 -11.16 8.78
C GLY A 79 12.41 -10.01 9.76
N GLY A 80 11.66 -9.94 10.86
CA GLY A 80 11.83 -8.92 11.90
C GLY A 80 11.17 -7.56 11.63
N SER A 81 10.54 -7.35 10.46
CA SER A 81 9.84 -6.10 10.11
C SER A 81 8.31 -6.24 10.08
N GLY A 82 7.79 -7.32 10.66
CA GLY A 82 6.35 -7.59 10.75
C GLY A 82 5.58 -6.57 11.60
N PRO A 83 4.26 -6.72 11.64
CA PRO A 83 3.39 -7.62 10.89
C PRO A 83 3.41 -7.38 9.37
N TYR A 84 3.04 -8.42 8.59
CA TYR A 84 3.06 -8.36 7.12
C TYR A 84 1.67 -8.32 6.48
N VAL A 85 0.66 -8.03 7.28
CA VAL A 85 -0.69 -7.66 6.84
C VAL A 85 -0.95 -6.23 7.31
N GLN A 86 -1.40 -5.37 6.43
CA GLN A 86 -1.49 -3.94 6.72
C GLN A 86 -2.46 -3.64 7.87
N SER A 87 -3.59 -4.32 7.95
CA SER A 87 -4.56 -4.16 9.05
C SER A 87 -4.00 -4.51 10.44
N GLU A 88 -2.94 -5.31 10.51
CA GLU A 88 -2.26 -5.67 11.76
C GLU A 88 -1.22 -4.61 12.20
N ARG A 89 -1.06 -3.53 11.45
CA ARG A 89 -0.04 -2.49 11.67
C ARG A 89 -0.63 -1.17 12.19
N LEU A 90 -1.83 -1.19 12.72
CA LEU A 90 -2.55 0.03 13.12
C LEU A 90 -1.76 0.86 14.14
N ASP A 91 -1.13 0.23 15.13
CA ASP A 91 -0.32 0.91 16.15
C ASP A 91 0.82 1.73 15.52
N TYR A 92 1.49 1.19 14.49
CA TYR A 92 2.55 1.92 13.79
C TYR A 92 1.99 3.16 13.06
N TYR A 93 0.80 3.02 12.46
CA TYR A 93 0.17 4.14 11.75
C TYR A 93 -0.34 5.20 12.71
N GLU A 94 -0.94 4.81 13.84
CA GLU A 94 -1.40 5.74 14.87
C GLU A 94 -0.24 6.55 15.46
N ASN A 95 0.87 5.89 15.77
CA ASN A 95 2.07 6.55 16.25
C ASN A 95 2.63 7.53 15.20
N ALA A 96 2.70 7.12 13.93
CA ALA A 96 3.19 7.97 12.85
C ALA A 96 2.27 9.19 12.62
N VAL A 97 0.95 8.98 12.60
CA VAL A 97 -0.05 10.05 12.46
C VAL A 97 0.03 11.03 13.62
N SER A 98 0.13 10.54 14.86
CA SER A 98 0.26 11.37 16.05
C SER A 98 1.50 12.27 15.97
N ARG A 99 2.63 11.71 15.52
CA ARG A 99 3.85 12.48 15.30
C ARG A 99 3.67 13.55 14.23
N LEU A 100 3.06 13.20 13.08
CA LEU A 100 2.81 14.14 11.99
C LEU A 100 1.90 15.31 12.42
N LEU A 101 0.86 15.02 13.20
CA LEU A 101 -0.02 16.03 13.75
C LEU A 101 0.74 16.95 14.71
N THR A 102 1.59 16.40 15.57
CA THR A 102 2.38 17.18 16.55
C THR A 102 3.33 18.16 15.90
N ILE A 103 3.99 17.75 14.80
CA ILE A 103 4.93 18.63 14.08
C ILE A 103 4.26 19.52 13.02
N GLY A 104 2.91 19.47 12.91
CA GLY A 104 2.16 20.26 11.93
C GLY A 104 2.27 19.81 10.48
N ALA A 105 2.85 18.63 10.22
CA ALA A 105 2.98 18.04 8.88
C ALA A 105 1.72 17.28 8.41
N ALA A 106 0.72 17.15 9.24
CA ALA A 106 -0.60 16.63 8.93
C ALA A 106 -1.68 17.39 9.67
N TYR A 107 -2.91 17.30 9.19
CA TYR A 107 -4.09 17.88 9.84
C TYR A 107 -5.30 16.92 9.69
N LYS A 108 -6.26 17.07 10.61
CA LYS A 108 -7.48 16.27 10.57
C LYS A 108 -8.46 16.85 9.55
N CYS A 109 -9.00 15.99 8.69
CA CYS A 109 -10.07 16.32 7.77
C CYS A 109 -11.40 15.72 8.24
N PHE A 110 -12.46 16.52 8.21
CA PHE A 110 -13.81 16.15 8.66
C PHE A 110 -14.82 16.07 7.50
N CYS A 111 -14.36 15.97 6.25
CA CYS A 111 -15.23 15.81 5.11
C CYS A 111 -15.87 14.42 5.10
N THR A 112 -17.20 14.38 4.95
CA THR A 112 -17.93 13.11 4.85
C THR A 112 -17.78 12.47 3.47
N SER A 113 -18.03 11.16 3.38
CA SER A 113 -18.00 10.41 2.12
C SER A 113 -19.02 10.95 1.13
N GLU A 114 -20.22 11.32 1.59
CA GLU A 114 -21.31 11.86 0.78
C GLU A 114 -20.92 13.20 0.14
N ARG A 115 -20.26 14.07 0.93
CA ARG A 115 -19.74 15.33 0.39
C ARG A 115 -18.70 15.09 -0.70
N LEU A 116 -17.78 14.16 -0.49
CA LEU A 116 -16.73 13.85 -1.47
C LEU A 116 -17.32 13.25 -2.75
N GLU A 117 -18.33 12.41 -2.64
CA GLU A 117 -19.01 11.84 -3.81
C GLU A 117 -19.76 12.93 -4.60
N SER A 118 -20.52 13.80 -3.91
CA SER A 118 -21.19 14.94 -4.53
C SER A 118 -20.21 15.86 -5.25
N LEU A 119 -19.07 16.15 -4.64
CA LEU A 119 -18.00 16.93 -5.26
C LEU A 119 -17.48 16.28 -6.55
N ARG A 120 -17.22 14.98 -6.53
CA ARG A 120 -16.76 14.25 -7.73
C ARG A 120 -17.79 14.31 -8.87
N GLN A 121 -19.08 14.21 -8.54
CA GLN A 121 -20.15 14.31 -9.53
C GLN A 121 -20.20 15.71 -10.16
N ILE A 122 -20.12 16.76 -9.35
CA ILE A 122 -20.10 18.14 -9.83
C ILE A 122 -18.88 18.38 -10.75
N GLN A 123 -17.71 17.95 -10.32
CA GLN A 123 -16.47 18.09 -11.10
C GLN A 123 -16.53 17.36 -12.44
N LYS A 124 -17.14 16.17 -12.48
CA LYS A 124 -17.38 15.42 -13.73
C LYS A 124 -18.35 16.15 -14.65
N GLN A 125 -19.46 16.67 -14.10
CA GLN A 125 -20.45 17.44 -14.90
C GLN A 125 -19.83 18.70 -15.50
N GLN A 126 -18.99 19.39 -14.74
CA GLN A 126 -18.28 20.60 -15.18
C GLN A 126 -17.07 20.29 -16.10
N LYS A 127 -16.78 19.00 -16.35
CA LYS A 127 -15.63 18.53 -17.16
C LYS A 127 -14.30 19.16 -16.73
N LEU A 128 -14.08 19.30 -15.43
CA LEU A 128 -12.84 19.87 -14.92
C LEU A 128 -11.65 18.97 -15.32
N SER A 129 -10.55 19.59 -15.69
CA SER A 129 -9.32 18.89 -16.11
C SER A 129 -8.65 18.14 -14.95
N ARG A 130 -8.94 18.53 -13.72
CA ARG A 130 -8.50 17.84 -12.50
C ARG A 130 -9.70 17.50 -11.65
N LEU A 131 -9.90 16.21 -11.43
CA LEU A 131 -10.83 15.69 -10.44
C LEU A 131 -10.03 15.50 -9.14
N GLY A 132 -10.40 16.21 -8.10
CA GLY A 132 -9.64 16.14 -6.87
C GLY A 132 -10.43 16.63 -5.66
N TYR A 133 -9.81 16.45 -4.54
CA TYR A 133 -10.30 16.86 -3.25
C TYR A 133 -10.17 18.38 -3.12
N ASP A 134 -11.27 19.06 -2.80
CA ASP A 134 -11.31 20.53 -2.65
C ASP A 134 -11.16 20.98 -1.20
N CYS A 135 -10.89 20.05 -0.30
CA CYS A 135 -10.78 20.39 1.10
C CYS A 135 -9.61 21.35 1.30
N LEU A 136 -9.97 22.58 1.54
CA LEU A 136 -9.23 23.67 2.18
C LEU A 136 -7.68 23.54 2.27
N LEU A 137 -7.08 22.71 1.44
CA LEU A 137 -5.64 22.67 1.22
C LEU A 137 -5.08 23.99 0.72
N TYR A 138 -5.99 24.90 0.28
CA TYR A 138 -5.66 26.25 -0.16
C TYR A 138 -5.32 27.22 0.97
N THR A 139 -5.50 26.82 2.23
CA THR A 139 -5.21 27.68 3.39
C THR A 139 -3.91 27.35 4.10
N SER A 140 -3.25 26.25 3.73
CA SER A 140 -1.93 25.91 4.23
C SER A 140 -1.04 25.49 3.07
N PRO A 141 0.20 26.01 2.96
CA PRO A 141 1.13 25.55 1.94
C PRO A 141 1.36 24.05 2.09
N SER A 142 1.43 23.35 0.96
CA SER A 142 1.78 21.94 0.95
C SER A 142 3.17 21.76 1.57
N PRO A 143 3.40 20.73 2.38
CA PRO A 143 4.76 20.43 2.86
C PRO A 143 5.76 20.09 1.74
N ARG A 144 5.30 20.05 0.48
CA ARG A 144 6.11 19.79 -0.71
C ARG A 144 6.39 21.03 -1.55
N ASP A 145 5.84 22.19 -1.18
CA ASP A 145 6.11 23.48 -1.77
C ASP A 145 7.06 24.27 -0.84
#